data_db2511f7eabd62e60fdeaed177ca0486
#
_entry.id   db2511f7eabd62e60fdeaed177ca0486
#
_cell.length_a   1.000
_cell.length_b   1.000
_cell.length_c   1.000
_cell.angle_alpha   90.00
_cell.angle_beta   90.00
_cell.angle_gamma   90.00
#
_symmetry.space_group_name_H-M   'P 1'
#
loop_
_entity.id
_entity.type
_entity.pdbx_description
1 polymer ?
#
loop_
_entity_poly.entity_id
_entity_poly.type
_entity_poly.pdbx_seq_one_letter_code
_entity_poly.pdbx_strand_id
1 'polypeptide(L)'
;MHKLILFSLLFSFLGSPLIAQEAVLTPEFHKSKREALRAEMPANSVAVLFSNPVRNRANDVDYVYHPDPNFYYLTGFKEPQSVLVVYKNPQQDDLGQYVDQLFVQERDPAKEQWNGYRLGVEGAEALGVDRVLLRSEFIKSQTNFTSFEEVLIFEFKNDVRDDKNDPNDLYDLQRTFKENINYPQDFNRLRHRLLKSIRTVGKEDVETLKNEINWYAGRNESIAEDPAIKNFLESSTLEVPEDLKMQVAFLLKDQYFDVELLGQLLGDQREVKTVEEIALLKKAIGISVVGQREVMKAMRPDMSEREIQGIHEFVFKKYGAAYEGYPSIVGAGSNACVLHYIENDDVGMDSDLMLMDLGAEYEGYTADITRTIPKDGTFSEEQKLIYQIVYDAQEAGIEAAVVGSTSGQITRITQEVVAKGLVRLGIIAKEDEFRTYYPHGAAHHIGLDVHDLSNYGPFKANAIITVEPGIYIPKNSPCDPKWWGIGIRIEDDVLITEKGPINISANAPRTWEAIEELMKESSPLDQFLLPELGN
;
A
#
# COMPACT_ATOMS: atom_id res chain seq x y z
N MET A 1 63.32 -51.60 -13.10
CA MET A 1 62.44 -51.25 -11.99
C MET A 1 62.15 -49.73 -12.06
N HIS A 2 61.05 -49.35 -12.72
CA HIS A 2 60.64 -47.97 -12.86
C HIS A 2 59.47 -47.74 -11.89
N LYS A 3 59.63 -46.82 -10.93
CA LYS A 3 58.55 -46.37 -10.09
C LYS A 3 57.78 -45.25 -10.75
N LEU A 4 56.49 -45.50 -11.07
CA LEU A 4 55.54 -44.48 -11.48
C LEU A 4 55.10 -43.72 -10.23
N ILE A 5 55.28 -42.40 -10.23
CA ILE A 5 54.74 -41.49 -9.21
C ILE A 5 53.46 -40.89 -9.81
N LEU A 6 52.28 -41.26 -9.25
CA LEU A 6 50.98 -40.68 -9.59
C LEU A 6 50.83 -39.35 -8.83
N PHE A 7 50.76 -38.24 -9.55
CA PHE A 7 50.40 -36.91 -9.00
C PHE A 7 48.89 -36.76 -9.06
N SER A 8 48.24 -36.83 -7.89
CA SER A 8 46.83 -36.47 -7.75
C SER A 8 46.70 -34.96 -7.64
N LEU A 9 46.18 -34.31 -8.70
CA LEU A 9 45.73 -32.92 -8.65
C LEU A 9 44.39 -32.84 -7.92
N LEU A 10 44.38 -32.38 -6.68
CA LEU A 10 43.19 -31.95 -5.97
C LEU A 10 42.77 -30.59 -6.52
N PHE A 11 41.70 -30.54 -7.31
CA PHE A 11 41.02 -29.29 -7.66
C PHE A 11 40.18 -28.85 -6.46
N SER A 12 40.69 -27.91 -5.68
CA SER A 12 39.92 -27.18 -4.69
C SER A 12 39.00 -26.22 -5.41
N PHE A 13 37.73 -26.58 -5.56
CA PHE A 13 36.68 -25.61 -5.85
C PHE A 13 36.53 -24.68 -4.64
N LEU A 14 37.23 -23.57 -4.66
CA LEU A 14 36.89 -22.41 -3.85
C LEU A 14 35.57 -21.85 -4.42
N GLY A 15 34.44 -22.33 -3.89
CA GLY A 15 33.16 -21.67 -4.06
C GLY A 15 33.28 -20.28 -3.46
N SER A 16 33.46 -19.25 -4.27
CA SER A 16 33.22 -17.87 -3.85
C SER A 16 31.81 -17.84 -3.26
N PRO A 17 31.60 -17.28 -2.06
CA PRO A 17 30.25 -17.02 -1.61
C PRO A 17 29.62 -16.11 -2.67
N LEU A 18 28.56 -16.55 -3.33
CA LEU A 18 27.64 -15.67 -4.02
C LEU A 18 27.13 -14.72 -2.93
N ILE A 19 27.73 -13.55 -2.84
CA ILE A 19 27.11 -12.42 -2.15
C ILE A 19 25.84 -12.19 -2.97
N ALA A 20 24.70 -12.57 -2.43
CA ALA A 20 23.43 -12.25 -3.02
C ALA A 20 23.44 -10.72 -3.18
N GLN A 21 23.47 -10.27 -4.43
CA GLN A 21 23.39 -8.85 -4.73
C GLN A 21 22.07 -8.37 -4.11
N GLU A 22 22.15 -7.44 -3.19
CA GLU A 22 20.93 -6.87 -2.56
C GLU A 22 20.03 -6.40 -3.70
N ALA A 23 18.77 -6.84 -3.68
CA ALA A 23 17.81 -6.41 -4.66
C ALA A 23 17.57 -4.91 -4.45
N VAL A 24 17.94 -4.11 -5.43
CA VAL A 24 17.78 -2.66 -5.45
C VAL A 24 17.19 -2.29 -6.80
N LEU A 25 16.21 -1.39 -6.81
CA LEU A 25 15.70 -0.86 -8.07
C LEU A 25 16.74 0.06 -8.71
N THR A 26 17.06 -0.20 -9.96
CA THR A 26 18.06 0.58 -10.70
C THR A 26 17.43 1.78 -11.40
N PRO A 27 18.23 2.78 -11.82
CA PRO A 27 17.74 3.88 -12.65
C PRO A 27 17.01 3.40 -13.92
N GLU A 28 17.47 2.29 -14.52
CA GLU A 28 16.83 1.69 -15.69
C GLU A 28 15.44 1.15 -15.39
N PHE A 29 15.22 0.58 -14.19
CA PHE A 29 13.88 0.20 -13.75
C PHE A 29 12.95 1.41 -13.75
N HIS A 30 13.28 2.48 -13.05
CA HIS A 30 12.47 3.69 -12.95
C HIS A 30 12.23 4.35 -14.32
N LYS A 31 13.26 4.37 -15.18
CA LYS A 31 13.13 4.83 -16.56
C LYS A 31 12.13 3.98 -17.34
N SER A 32 12.21 2.66 -17.26
CA SER A 32 11.26 1.76 -17.93
C SER A 32 9.82 2.01 -17.51
N LYS A 33 9.59 2.37 -16.22
CA LYS A 33 8.25 2.68 -15.71
C LYS A 33 7.72 4.02 -16.25
N ARG A 34 8.58 5.04 -16.38
CA ARG A 34 8.21 6.28 -17.07
C ARG A 34 7.92 6.07 -18.55
N GLU A 35 8.70 5.23 -19.24
CA GLU A 35 8.47 4.88 -20.64
C GLU A 35 7.14 4.13 -20.81
N ALA A 36 6.82 3.19 -19.93
CA ALA A 36 5.53 2.48 -19.93
C ALA A 36 4.35 3.42 -19.68
N LEU A 37 4.45 4.32 -18.68
CA LEU A 37 3.44 5.34 -18.43
C LEU A 37 3.22 6.19 -19.69
N ARG A 38 4.29 6.70 -20.28
CA ARG A 38 4.23 7.53 -21.47
C ARG A 38 3.61 6.81 -22.68
N ALA A 39 3.87 5.49 -22.83
CA ALA A 39 3.28 4.71 -23.91
C ALA A 39 1.74 4.72 -23.86
N GLU A 40 1.15 4.66 -22.68
CA GLU A 40 -0.30 4.59 -22.47
C GLU A 40 -0.98 5.97 -22.31
N MET A 41 -0.23 7.03 -22.06
CA MET A 41 -0.77 8.38 -21.94
C MET A 41 -1.47 8.82 -23.23
N PRO A 42 -2.57 9.63 -23.17
CA PRO A 42 -3.23 10.21 -24.34
C PRO A 42 -2.29 11.07 -25.18
N ALA A 43 -2.63 11.23 -26.45
CA ALA A 43 -1.92 12.17 -27.32
C ALA A 43 -1.97 13.58 -26.74
N ASN A 44 -0.89 14.36 -26.92
CA ASN A 44 -0.76 15.74 -26.44
C ASN A 44 -1.10 15.92 -24.95
N SER A 45 -0.67 14.95 -24.11
CA SER A 45 -0.84 15.00 -22.64
C SER A 45 0.48 15.15 -21.90
N VAL A 46 0.39 15.53 -20.63
CA VAL A 46 1.51 15.63 -19.69
C VAL A 46 1.08 15.10 -18.33
N ALA A 47 1.91 14.32 -17.67
CA ALA A 47 1.69 13.87 -16.29
C ALA A 47 2.59 14.69 -15.34
N VAL A 48 2.03 15.16 -14.21
CA VAL A 48 2.75 15.92 -13.21
C VAL A 48 2.52 15.28 -11.83
N LEU A 49 3.63 14.90 -11.19
CA LEU A 49 3.62 14.29 -9.87
C LEU A 49 4.46 15.14 -8.91
N PHE A 50 4.02 15.19 -7.67
CA PHE A 50 4.72 15.89 -6.58
C PHE A 50 5.18 14.86 -5.55
N SER A 51 6.34 15.13 -4.94
CA SER A 51 6.79 14.38 -3.77
C SER A 51 5.83 14.54 -2.59
N ASN A 52 5.88 13.65 -1.60
CA ASN A 52 5.13 13.84 -0.36
C ASN A 52 5.61 15.08 0.41
N PRO A 53 4.74 15.73 1.19
CA PRO A 53 5.15 16.76 2.12
C PRO A 53 5.89 16.17 3.33
N VAL A 54 6.82 16.94 3.89
CA VAL A 54 7.34 16.69 5.23
C VAL A 54 6.19 16.87 6.24
N ARG A 55 6.06 15.98 7.19
CA ARG A 55 5.01 16.00 8.22
C ARG A 55 5.58 16.42 9.55
N ASN A 56 5.14 17.55 10.07
CA ASN A 56 5.54 18.00 11.39
C ASN A 56 4.87 17.17 12.49
N ARG A 57 5.65 16.69 13.43
CA ARG A 57 5.19 15.97 14.61
C ARG A 57 4.83 16.93 15.75
N ALA A 58 5.79 17.77 16.14
CA ALA A 58 5.59 18.76 17.21
C ALA A 58 6.75 19.77 17.20
N ASN A 59 6.44 21.06 17.29
CA ASN A 59 7.40 22.16 17.29
C ASN A 59 8.38 22.08 16.09
N ASP A 60 9.66 21.84 16.37
CA ASP A 60 10.76 21.72 15.40
C ASP A 60 11.13 20.26 15.06
N VAL A 61 10.28 19.30 15.45
CA VAL A 61 10.49 17.87 15.19
C VAL A 61 9.49 17.39 14.14
N ASP A 62 10.03 16.81 13.07
CA ASP A 62 9.23 16.19 12.01
C ASP A 62 9.14 14.67 12.19
N TYR A 63 8.12 14.05 11.59
CA TYR A 63 8.12 12.61 11.36
C TYR A 63 9.21 12.24 10.34
N VAL A 64 9.63 10.98 10.39
CA VAL A 64 10.52 10.43 9.35
C VAL A 64 9.82 10.61 8.00
N TYR A 65 10.54 11.19 7.03
CA TYR A 65 10.00 11.42 5.70
C TYR A 65 9.78 10.09 4.96
N HIS A 66 8.57 9.92 4.43
CA HIS A 66 8.22 8.80 3.55
C HIS A 66 7.95 9.33 2.14
N PRO A 67 8.65 8.81 1.10
CA PRO A 67 8.43 9.22 -0.28
C PRO A 67 7.01 8.89 -0.75
N ASP A 68 6.46 9.69 -1.66
CA ASP A 68 5.24 9.27 -2.36
C ASP A 68 5.53 8.00 -3.19
N PRO A 69 4.73 6.92 -3.04
CA PRO A 69 4.99 5.66 -3.71
C PRO A 69 5.03 5.75 -5.24
N ASN A 70 4.16 6.55 -5.85
CA ASN A 70 4.13 6.73 -7.31
C ASN A 70 5.32 7.56 -7.80
N PHE A 71 5.67 8.61 -7.04
CA PHE A 71 6.84 9.43 -7.33
C PHE A 71 8.12 8.60 -7.25
N TYR A 72 8.28 7.81 -6.18
CA TYR A 72 9.40 6.89 -6.02
C TYR A 72 9.44 5.82 -7.13
N TYR A 73 8.30 5.21 -7.46
CA TYR A 73 8.19 4.21 -8.51
C TYR A 73 8.69 4.71 -9.87
N LEU A 74 8.41 5.96 -10.19
CA LEU A 74 8.81 6.57 -11.45
C LEU A 74 10.23 7.15 -11.44
N THR A 75 10.79 7.49 -10.28
CA THR A 75 12.05 8.26 -10.21
C THR A 75 13.17 7.57 -9.45
N GLY A 76 12.87 6.74 -8.45
CA GLY A 76 13.82 6.29 -7.44
C GLY A 76 14.25 7.38 -6.44
N PHE A 77 13.67 8.58 -6.53
CA PHE A 77 14.03 9.73 -5.72
C PHE A 77 13.30 9.70 -4.37
N LYS A 78 14.04 9.84 -3.28
CA LYS A 78 13.55 9.68 -1.90
C LYS A 78 13.52 10.99 -1.10
N GLU A 79 13.66 12.16 -1.74
CA GLU A 79 13.71 13.45 -1.04
C GLU A 79 12.41 14.24 -1.24
N PRO A 80 12.02 15.10 -0.26
CA PRO A 80 10.86 15.98 -0.38
C PRO A 80 11.11 17.16 -1.33
N GLN A 81 10.09 18.00 -1.50
CA GLN A 81 10.16 19.28 -2.20
C GLN A 81 10.50 19.15 -3.69
N SER A 82 9.90 18.20 -4.38
CA SER A 82 10.28 17.83 -5.75
C SER A 82 9.06 17.62 -6.65
N VAL A 83 9.26 17.81 -7.94
CA VAL A 83 8.24 17.64 -8.97
C VAL A 83 8.80 16.79 -10.12
N LEU A 84 8.03 15.80 -10.59
CA LEU A 84 8.29 15.07 -11.81
C LEU A 84 7.27 15.49 -12.87
N VAL A 85 7.76 15.81 -14.08
CA VAL A 85 6.93 16.07 -15.26
C VAL A 85 7.29 15.04 -16.33
N VAL A 86 6.27 14.33 -16.84
CA VAL A 86 6.43 13.33 -17.92
C VAL A 86 5.55 13.74 -19.10
N TYR A 87 6.17 13.97 -20.24
CA TYR A 87 5.48 14.42 -21.46
C TYR A 87 5.18 13.23 -22.36
N LYS A 88 3.97 13.15 -22.91
CA LYS A 88 3.64 12.16 -23.95
C LYS A 88 4.54 12.29 -25.17
N ASN A 89 4.68 13.51 -25.66
CA ASN A 89 5.47 13.83 -26.85
C ASN A 89 6.80 14.51 -26.44
N PRO A 90 7.90 14.25 -27.18
CA PRO A 90 9.17 14.91 -26.92
C PRO A 90 9.03 16.44 -26.94
N GLN A 91 9.65 17.08 -25.96
CA GLN A 91 9.87 18.53 -25.88
C GLN A 91 11.26 18.86 -26.40
N GLN A 92 11.54 20.13 -26.67
CA GLN A 92 12.81 20.60 -27.22
C GLN A 92 13.31 21.82 -26.43
N ASP A 93 14.57 21.80 -26.02
CA ASP A 93 15.30 22.93 -25.47
C ASP A 93 16.66 23.09 -26.18
N ASP A 94 17.50 23.98 -25.68
CA ASP A 94 18.84 24.23 -26.22
C ASP A 94 19.80 23.03 -26.02
N LEU A 95 19.49 22.13 -25.10
CA LEU A 95 20.26 20.92 -24.80
C LEU A 95 19.79 19.70 -25.63
N GLY A 96 18.71 19.83 -26.39
CA GLY A 96 18.16 18.78 -27.24
C GLY A 96 16.75 18.36 -26.85
N GLN A 97 16.34 17.17 -27.31
CA GLN A 97 15.03 16.62 -26.97
C GLN A 97 15.00 15.98 -25.59
N TYR A 98 13.85 16.04 -24.93
CA TYR A 98 13.59 15.37 -23.65
C TYR A 98 12.10 14.98 -23.55
N VAL A 99 11.80 14.02 -22.68
CA VAL A 99 10.43 13.55 -22.42
C VAL A 99 10.08 13.56 -20.95
N ASP A 100 11.04 13.77 -20.06
CA ASP A 100 10.78 13.91 -18.64
C ASP A 100 11.72 14.94 -17.99
N GLN A 101 11.22 15.54 -16.91
CA GLN A 101 11.95 16.53 -16.11
C GLN A 101 11.72 16.24 -14.62
N LEU A 102 12.79 16.27 -13.84
CA LEU A 102 12.76 16.18 -12.39
C LEU A 102 13.28 17.48 -11.78
N PHE A 103 12.44 18.12 -10.98
CA PHE A 103 12.80 19.35 -10.26
C PHE A 103 13.10 19.01 -8.81
N VAL A 104 14.30 19.37 -8.35
CA VAL A 104 14.82 18.96 -7.03
C VAL A 104 15.31 20.16 -6.22
N GLN A 105 15.50 19.94 -4.93
CA GLN A 105 16.12 20.95 -4.06
C GLN A 105 17.57 21.20 -4.45
N GLU A 106 18.00 22.45 -4.31
CA GLU A 106 19.41 22.82 -4.34
C GLU A 106 20.17 22.22 -3.14
N ARG A 107 21.44 21.93 -3.32
CA ARG A 107 22.33 21.62 -2.22
C ARG A 107 22.67 22.87 -1.45
N ASP A 108 22.52 22.82 -0.13
CA ASP A 108 22.91 23.89 0.79
C ASP A 108 23.68 23.27 1.97
N PRO A 109 25.03 23.42 2.00
CA PRO A 109 25.84 22.81 3.06
C PRO A 109 25.44 23.25 4.47
N ALA A 110 24.89 24.45 4.64
CA ALA A 110 24.43 24.93 5.94
C ALA A 110 23.14 24.19 6.39
N LYS A 111 22.20 23.97 5.48
CA LYS A 111 20.98 23.18 5.74
C LYS A 111 21.31 21.68 5.85
N GLU A 112 22.22 21.17 5.02
CA GLU A 112 22.64 19.76 5.05
C GLU A 112 23.32 19.37 6.37
N GLN A 113 23.96 20.29 7.07
CA GLN A 113 24.51 20.06 8.40
C GLN A 113 23.41 19.73 9.43
N TRP A 114 22.19 20.18 9.22
CA TRP A 114 21.05 19.97 10.11
C TRP A 114 20.15 18.80 9.66
N ASN A 115 19.90 18.71 8.36
CA ASN A 115 18.85 17.85 7.81
C ASN A 115 19.41 16.71 6.94
N GLY A 116 20.72 16.51 6.90
CA GLY A 116 21.38 15.50 6.07
C GLY A 116 21.57 15.96 4.62
N TYR A 117 22.36 15.19 3.89
CA TYR A 117 22.71 15.47 2.50
C TYR A 117 21.48 15.47 1.59
N ARG A 118 21.57 16.28 0.52
CA ARG A 118 20.65 16.26 -0.61
C ARG A 118 21.41 15.89 -1.87
N LEU A 119 20.74 15.17 -2.77
CA LEU A 119 21.31 14.80 -4.07
C LEU A 119 21.63 16.03 -4.92
N GLY A 120 20.75 17.03 -4.87
CA GLY A 120 20.82 18.19 -5.77
C GLY A 120 20.68 17.76 -7.24
N VAL A 121 20.94 18.66 -8.16
CA VAL A 121 20.86 18.38 -9.60
C VAL A 121 21.86 17.30 -10.01
N GLU A 122 23.14 17.48 -9.67
CA GLU A 122 24.22 16.57 -10.08
C GLU A 122 23.99 15.13 -9.59
N GLY A 123 23.55 14.94 -8.35
CA GLY A 123 23.27 13.61 -7.80
C GLY A 123 22.01 12.97 -8.39
N ALA A 124 21.00 13.78 -8.68
CA ALA A 124 19.73 13.30 -9.24
C ALA A 124 19.83 12.96 -10.74
N GLU A 125 20.80 13.49 -11.48
CA GLU A 125 21.09 13.07 -12.87
C GLU A 125 21.37 11.57 -12.98
N ALA A 126 21.97 10.97 -11.94
CA ALA A 126 22.23 9.52 -11.90
C ALA A 126 20.95 8.66 -11.89
N LEU A 127 19.78 9.23 -11.64
CA LEU A 127 18.48 8.56 -11.66
C LEU A 127 17.93 8.33 -13.09
N GLY A 128 18.64 8.80 -14.12
CA GLY A 128 18.30 8.54 -15.51
C GLY A 128 17.06 9.29 -16.00
N VAL A 129 16.77 10.47 -15.46
CA VAL A 129 15.77 11.43 -15.95
C VAL A 129 16.44 12.30 -17.02
N ASP A 130 15.73 12.63 -18.11
CA ASP A 130 16.31 13.37 -19.25
C ASP A 130 16.78 14.79 -18.88
N ARG A 131 16.07 15.44 -17.98
CA ARG A 131 16.43 16.78 -17.44
C ARG A 131 16.23 16.82 -15.94
N VAL A 132 17.27 17.18 -15.22
CA VAL A 132 17.19 17.47 -13.78
C VAL A 132 17.45 18.96 -13.60
N LEU A 133 16.57 19.63 -12.88
CA LEU A 133 16.52 21.08 -12.71
C LEU A 133 16.30 21.45 -11.24
N LEU A 134 16.62 22.68 -10.87
CA LEU A 134 16.28 23.17 -9.55
C LEU A 134 14.76 23.40 -9.42
N ARG A 135 14.18 23.13 -8.25
CA ARG A 135 12.75 23.37 -7.96
C ARG A 135 12.34 24.85 -8.19
N SER A 136 13.26 25.80 -7.97
CA SER A 136 13.03 27.23 -8.26
C SER A 136 12.80 27.48 -9.75
N GLU A 137 13.29 26.63 -10.62
CA GLU A 137 13.08 26.75 -12.08
C GLU A 137 11.69 26.26 -12.47
N PHE A 138 11.09 25.32 -11.72
CA PHE A 138 9.68 24.94 -11.91
C PHE A 138 8.75 26.15 -11.71
N ILE A 139 8.94 26.92 -10.63
CA ILE A 139 8.15 28.13 -10.36
C ILE A 139 8.38 29.23 -11.43
N LYS A 140 9.61 29.35 -11.92
CA LYS A 140 9.95 30.30 -12.97
C LYS A 140 9.65 29.80 -14.38
N SER A 141 9.36 28.53 -14.52
CA SER A 141 9.14 27.92 -15.82
C SER A 141 7.91 28.56 -16.50
N GLN A 142 8.06 28.81 -17.79
CA GLN A 142 6.94 29.29 -18.60
C GLN A 142 6.19 28.14 -19.26
N THR A 143 6.29 26.93 -18.69
CA THR A 143 5.55 25.77 -19.19
C THR A 143 4.05 26.07 -19.15
N ASN A 144 3.46 26.23 -20.33
CA ASN A 144 2.04 26.45 -20.45
C ASN A 144 1.29 25.10 -20.40
N PHE A 145 0.95 24.65 -19.20
CA PHE A 145 0.23 23.39 -19.02
C PHE A 145 -1.14 23.39 -19.70
N THR A 146 -1.77 24.56 -19.91
CA THR A 146 -3.06 24.63 -20.62
C THR A 146 -2.93 24.47 -22.13
N SER A 147 -1.72 24.37 -22.68
CA SER A 147 -1.51 24.03 -24.09
C SER A 147 -1.62 22.53 -24.39
N PHE A 148 -1.60 21.70 -23.35
CA PHE A 148 -1.87 20.26 -23.49
C PHE A 148 -3.37 20.01 -23.49
N GLU A 149 -3.80 18.98 -24.22
CA GLU A 149 -5.20 18.57 -24.23
C GLU A 149 -5.62 17.98 -22.89
N GLU A 150 -4.67 17.36 -22.16
CA GLU A 150 -4.94 16.78 -20.85
C GLU A 150 -3.68 16.78 -19.97
N VAL A 151 -3.84 17.27 -18.73
CA VAL A 151 -2.83 17.27 -17.69
C VAL A 151 -3.21 16.19 -16.66
N LEU A 152 -2.44 15.11 -16.59
CA LEU A 152 -2.70 13.98 -15.71
C LEU A 152 -2.07 14.24 -14.34
N ILE A 153 -2.87 14.20 -13.29
CA ILE A 153 -2.43 14.48 -11.92
C ILE A 153 -3.14 13.57 -10.92
N PHE A 154 -2.63 13.52 -9.71
CA PHE A 154 -3.42 13.08 -8.56
C PHE A 154 -4.16 14.27 -7.95
N GLU A 155 -5.29 14.00 -7.27
CA GLU A 155 -6.00 15.01 -6.51
C GLU A 155 -5.09 15.59 -5.40
N PHE A 156 -5.06 16.92 -5.30
CA PHE A 156 -4.29 17.58 -4.27
C PHE A 156 -4.98 17.47 -2.90
N LYS A 157 -4.26 16.95 -1.91
CA LYS A 157 -4.66 17.00 -0.51
C LYS A 157 -4.36 18.41 0.05
N ASN A 158 -5.27 18.95 0.89
CA ASN A 158 -5.06 20.26 1.55
C ASN A 158 -4.26 20.09 2.85
N ASP A 159 -3.11 19.42 2.78
CA ASP A 159 -2.30 19.02 3.93
C ASP A 159 -0.82 19.45 3.79
N VAL A 160 -0.49 20.23 2.76
CA VAL A 160 0.82 20.82 2.54
C VAL A 160 0.85 22.19 3.20
N ARG A 161 1.83 22.42 4.08
CA ARG A 161 2.02 23.68 4.79
C ARG A 161 3.02 24.56 4.05
N ASP A 162 2.77 25.86 4.05
CA ASP A 162 3.68 26.92 3.58
C ASP A 162 4.78 27.12 4.61
N ASP A 163 6.05 26.94 4.22
CA ASP A 163 7.21 27.35 5.00
C ASP A 163 7.77 28.66 4.49
N LYS A 164 7.39 29.77 5.14
CA LYS A 164 7.86 31.14 4.79
C LYS A 164 9.38 31.31 4.80
N ASN A 165 10.13 30.39 5.41
CA ASN A 165 11.58 30.41 5.49
C ASN A 165 12.25 29.59 4.38
N ASP A 166 11.48 28.84 3.62
CA ASP A 166 11.96 28.01 2.51
C ASP A 166 11.19 28.33 1.21
N PRO A 167 11.48 29.47 0.58
CA PRO A 167 10.81 29.84 -0.67
C PRO A 167 11.06 28.77 -1.74
N ASN A 168 10.04 28.45 -2.52
CA ASN A 168 9.95 27.34 -3.46
C ASN A 168 9.80 25.98 -2.78
N ASP A 169 9.24 25.93 -1.59
CA ASP A 169 8.83 24.69 -0.94
C ASP A 169 7.70 23.97 -1.71
N LEU A 170 7.27 22.82 -1.23
CA LEU A 170 6.23 22.02 -1.89
C LEU A 170 4.90 22.77 -2.01
N TYR A 171 4.59 23.64 -1.03
CA TYR A 171 3.40 24.48 -1.08
C TYR A 171 3.46 25.47 -2.25
N ASP A 172 4.58 26.16 -2.41
CA ASP A 172 4.79 27.11 -3.52
C ASP A 172 4.78 26.39 -4.88
N LEU A 173 5.40 25.21 -4.97
CA LEU A 173 5.39 24.38 -6.17
C LEU A 173 3.97 23.98 -6.57
N GLN A 174 3.18 23.48 -5.61
CA GLN A 174 1.80 23.07 -5.86
C GLN A 174 0.90 24.28 -6.13
N ARG A 175 1.05 25.39 -5.42
CA ARG A 175 0.28 26.61 -5.62
C ARG A 175 0.49 27.15 -7.03
N THR A 176 1.75 27.32 -7.45
CA THR A 176 2.08 27.80 -8.79
C THR A 176 1.51 26.90 -9.88
N PHE A 177 1.60 25.59 -9.69
CA PHE A 177 1.04 24.64 -10.65
C PHE A 177 -0.50 24.69 -10.70
N LYS A 178 -1.18 24.73 -9.54
CA LYS A 178 -2.63 24.87 -9.44
C LYS A 178 -3.14 26.12 -10.16
N GLU A 179 -2.45 27.26 -10.00
CA GLU A 179 -2.75 28.50 -10.70
C GLU A 179 -2.60 28.34 -12.22
N ASN A 180 -1.54 27.66 -12.68
CA ASN A 180 -1.28 27.41 -14.10
C ASN A 180 -2.33 26.55 -14.80
N ILE A 181 -2.96 25.59 -14.10
CA ILE A 181 -3.97 24.69 -14.66
C ILE A 181 -5.41 25.09 -14.31
N ASN A 182 -5.61 26.25 -13.69
CA ASN A 182 -6.90 26.71 -13.17
C ASN A 182 -7.57 25.69 -12.23
N TYR A 183 -6.81 25.08 -11.32
CA TYR A 183 -7.33 24.09 -10.37
C TYR A 183 -8.26 24.79 -9.36
N PRO A 184 -9.53 24.35 -9.23
CA PRO A 184 -10.49 24.99 -8.33
C PRO A 184 -10.09 24.87 -6.86
N GLN A 185 -10.32 25.91 -6.05
CA GLN A 185 -10.05 25.88 -4.61
C GLN A 185 -10.96 24.87 -3.86
N ASP A 186 -12.19 24.72 -4.34
CA ASP A 186 -13.23 23.83 -3.80
C ASP A 186 -13.41 22.60 -4.69
N PHE A 187 -12.32 22.08 -5.26
CA PHE A 187 -12.36 20.90 -6.13
C PHE A 187 -13.02 19.71 -5.43
N ASN A 188 -14.00 19.11 -6.09
CA ASN A 188 -14.67 17.88 -5.66
C ASN A 188 -14.48 16.81 -6.73
N ARG A 189 -13.63 15.83 -6.44
CA ARG A 189 -13.27 14.74 -7.35
C ARG A 189 -14.48 13.96 -7.84
N LEU A 190 -15.40 13.60 -6.94
CA LEU A 190 -16.60 12.85 -7.30
C LEU A 190 -17.47 13.65 -8.27
N ARG A 191 -17.74 14.93 -7.97
CA ARG A 191 -18.48 15.84 -8.84
C ARG A 191 -17.83 15.96 -10.22
N HIS A 192 -16.53 16.18 -10.26
CA HIS A 192 -15.76 16.31 -11.50
C HIS A 192 -15.88 15.05 -12.37
N ARG A 193 -15.68 13.86 -11.77
CA ARG A 193 -15.83 12.56 -12.44
C ARG A 193 -17.25 12.37 -13.00
N LEU A 194 -18.28 12.64 -12.20
CA LEU A 194 -19.67 12.49 -12.64
C LEU A 194 -20.02 13.44 -13.79
N LEU A 195 -19.54 14.69 -13.74
CA LEU A 195 -19.74 15.63 -14.85
C LEU A 195 -19.01 15.18 -16.13
N LYS A 196 -17.77 14.68 -16.04
CA LYS A 196 -17.07 14.08 -17.19
C LYS A 196 -17.88 12.90 -17.76
N SER A 197 -18.38 12.02 -16.90
CA SER A 197 -19.20 10.88 -17.32
C SER A 197 -20.51 11.32 -18.02
N ILE A 198 -21.22 12.31 -17.49
CA ILE A 198 -22.43 12.85 -18.13
C ILE A 198 -22.14 13.41 -19.54
N ARG A 199 -20.98 14.06 -19.70
CA ARG A 199 -20.56 14.62 -20.99
C ARG A 199 -20.30 13.56 -22.06
N THR A 200 -19.75 12.41 -21.65
CA THR A 200 -19.21 11.39 -22.59
C THR A 200 -20.03 10.12 -22.68
N VAL A 201 -21.05 9.92 -21.83
CA VAL A 201 -21.85 8.69 -21.79
C VAL A 201 -22.56 8.41 -23.13
N GLY A 202 -22.47 7.17 -23.61
CA GLY A 202 -23.21 6.65 -24.75
C GLY A 202 -24.67 6.37 -24.41
N LYS A 203 -25.54 6.27 -25.43
CA LYS A 203 -26.99 6.03 -25.24
C LYS A 203 -27.29 4.77 -24.45
N GLU A 204 -26.54 3.70 -24.68
CA GLU A 204 -26.70 2.40 -24.02
C GLU A 204 -26.37 2.44 -22.51
N ASP A 205 -25.52 3.38 -22.07
CA ASP A 205 -25.03 3.45 -20.70
C ASP A 205 -25.69 4.53 -19.85
N VAL A 206 -26.60 5.33 -20.41
CA VAL A 206 -27.25 6.43 -19.69
C VAL A 206 -28.00 5.95 -18.45
N GLU A 207 -28.74 4.84 -18.54
CA GLU A 207 -29.49 4.30 -17.41
C GLU A 207 -28.54 3.77 -16.30
N THR A 208 -27.46 3.11 -16.68
CA THR A 208 -26.42 2.65 -15.76
C THR A 208 -25.80 3.83 -15.02
N LEU A 209 -25.44 4.89 -15.74
CA LEU A 209 -24.88 6.10 -15.13
C LEU A 209 -25.89 6.80 -14.20
N LYS A 210 -27.19 6.85 -14.55
CA LYS A 210 -28.22 7.39 -13.66
C LYS A 210 -28.33 6.60 -12.36
N ASN A 211 -28.28 5.28 -12.42
CA ASN A 211 -28.32 4.43 -11.25
C ASN A 211 -27.08 4.66 -10.35
N GLU A 212 -25.90 4.78 -10.94
CA GLU A 212 -24.66 5.12 -10.23
C GLU A 212 -24.78 6.49 -9.55
N ILE A 213 -25.20 7.52 -10.29
CA ILE A 213 -25.34 8.88 -9.74
C ILE A 213 -26.39 8.92 -8.62
N ASN A 214 -27.54 8.25 -8.77
CA ASN A 214 -28.54 8.15 -7.70
C ASN A 214 -28.00 7.50 -6.44
N TRP A 215 -27.14 6.49 -6.57
CA TRP A 215 -26.48 5.86 -5.42
C TRP A 215 -25.57 6.84 -4.68
N TYR A 216 -24.80 7.66 -5.40
CA TYR A 216 -23.95 8.70 -4.79
C TYR A 216 -24.79 9.85 -4.20
N ALA A 217 -25.81 10.33 -4.91
CA ALA A 217 -26.69 11.39 -4.47
C ALA A 217 -27.44 11.02 -3.17
N GLY A 218 -27.85 9.75 -3.02
CA GLY A 218 -28.47 9.26 -1.79
C GLY A 218 -27.54 9.27 -0.54
N ARG A 219 -26.24 9.53 -0.73
CA ARG A 219 -25.21 9.50 0.33
C ARG A 219 -24.41 10.79 0.44
N ASN A 220 -24.57 11.70 -0.52
CA ASN A 220 -23.78 12.93 -0.60
C ASN A 220 -24.68 14.09 -1.06
N GLU A 221 -25.01 14.97 -0.12
CA GLU A 221 -25.92 16.11 -0.35
C GLU A 221 -25.36 17.07 -1.43
N SER A 222 -24.03 17.30 -1.48
CA SER A 222 -23.44 18.17 -2.49
C SER A 222 -23.58 17.64 -3.93
N ILE A 223 -23.68 16.32 -4.10
CA ILE A 223 -23.98 15.69 -5.38
C ILE A 223 -25.49 15.76 -5.68
N ALA A 224 -26.32 15.49 -4.66
CA ALA A 224 -27.78 15.55 -4.80
C ALA A 224 -28.29 16.96 -5.16
N GLU A 225 -27.62 18.00 -4.67
CA GLU A 225 -28.02 19.40 -4.89
C GLU A 225 -27.34 20.05 -6.11
N ASP A 226 -26.40 19.38 -6.80
CA ASP A 226 -25.75 19.92 -7.98
C ASP A 226 -26.75 20.11 -9.14
N PRO A 227 -26.90 21.33 -9.68
CA PRO A 227 -27.92 21.61 -10.70
C PRO A 227 -27.75 20.80 -11.99
N ALA A 228 -26.50 20.57 -12.46
CA ALA A 228 -26.27 19.82 -13.70
C ALA A 228 -26.57 18.32 -13.50
N ILE A 229 -26.22 17.79 -12.31
CA ILE A 229 -26.51 16.40 -11.94
C ILE A 229 -28.03 16.19 -11.79
N LYS A 230 -28.73 17.09 -11.12
CA LYS A 230 -30.21 17.06 -11.02
C LYS A 230 -30.86 17.05 -12.40
N ASN A 231 -30.46 17.98 -13.27
CA ASN A 231 -31.00 18.06 -14.64
C ASN A 231 -30.78 16.75 -15.42
N PHE A 232 -29.62 16.08 -15.22
CA PHE A 232 -29.34 14.79 -15.84
C PHE A 232 -30.26 13.68 -15.30
N LEU A 233 -30.44 13.60 -13.99
CA LEU A 233 -31.30 12.60 -13.36
C LEU A 233 -32.77 12.75 -13.74
N GLU A 234 -33.24 13.99 -13.84
CA GLU A 234 -34.64 14.33 -14.20
C GLU A 234 -34.94 14.17 -15.71
N SER A 235 -33.89 14.10 -16.55
CA SER A 235 -34.09 13.92 -18.00
C SER A 235 -34.76 12.56 -18.28
N SER A 236 -35.80 12.56 -19.07
CA SER A 236 -36.58 11.35 -19.39
C SER A 236 -36.06 10.59 -20.63
N THR A 237 -35.00 11.08 -21.25
CA THR A 237 -34.46 10.57 -22.51
C THR A 237 -33.36 9.54 -22.28
N LEU A 238 -33.26 8.58 -23.21
CA LEU A 238 -32.12 7.64 -23.31
C LEU A 238 -30.86 8.29 -23.88
N GLU A 239 -30.88 9.59 -24.12
CA GLU A 239 -29.74 10.40 -24.56
C GLU A 239 -29.60 11.60 -23.64
N VAL A 240 -28.36 12.00 -23.37
CA VAL A 240 -28.09 13.26 -22.66
C VAL A 240 -28.50 14.42 -23.58
N PRO A 241 -29.42 15.31 -23.14
CA PRO A 241 -29.82 16.47 -23.92
C PRO A 241 -28.61 17.34 -24.31
N GLU A 242 -28.58 17.87 -25.55
CA GLU A 242 -27.44 18.66 -26.05
C GLU A 242 -27.21 19.95 -25.25
N ASP A 243 -28.27 20.59 -24.75
CA ASP A 243 -28.15 21.75 -23.86
C ASP A 243 -27.48 21.40 -22.52
N LEU A 244 -27.78 20.23 -21.98
CA LEU A 244 -27.09 19.71 -20.76
C LEU A 244 -25.63 19.37 -21.06
N LYS A 245 -25.32 18.74 -22.19
CA LYS A 245 -23.93 18.52 -22.60
C LYS A 245 -23.15 19.82 -22.73
N MET A 246 -23.78 20.86 -23.35
CA MET A 246 -23.18 22.19 -23.44
C MET A 246 -23.01 22.84 -22.07
N GLN A 247 -23.97 22.72 -21.15
CA GLN A 247 -23.87 23.21 -19.79
C GLN A 247 -22.70 22.52 -19.05
N VAL A 248 -22.61 21.20 -19.12
CA VAL A 248 -21.50 20.45 -18.49
C VAL A 248 -20.16 20.81 -19.14
N ALA A 249 -20.09 20.90 -20.46
CA ALA A 249 -18.89 21.35 -21.16
C ALA A 249 -18.44 22.74 -20.72
N PHE A 250 -19.40 23.66 -20.48
CA PHE A 250 -19.08 24.99 -19.95
C PHE A 250 -18.55 24.94 -18.51
N LEU A 251 -19.08 24.07 -17.65
CA LEU A 251 -18.59 23.88 -16.28
C LEU A 251 -17.17 23.30 -16.24
N LEU A 252 -16.78 22.53 -17.25
CA LEU A 252 -15.47 21.87 -17.36
C LEU A 252 -14.50 22.60 -18.32
N LYS A 253 -14.91 23.70 -18.96
CA LYS A 253 -14.20 24.30 -20.11
C LYS A 253 -12.76 24.75 -19.82
N ASP A 254 -12.48 25.15 -18.58
CA ASP A 254 -11.16 25.64 -18.15
C ASP A 254 -10.42 24.58 -17.30
N GLN A 255 -10.93 23.33 -17.24
CA GLN A 255 -10.36 22.24 -16.49
C GLN A 255 -9.68 21.27 -17.47
N TYR A 256 -8.43 21.56 -17.83
CA TYR A 256 -7.61 20.76 -18.75
C TYR A 256 -6.92 19.57 -18.06
N PHE A 257 -7.33 19.25 -16.83
CA PHE A 257 -6.69 18.19 -16.03
C PHE A 257 -7.61 16.99 -15.78
N ASP A 258 -6.99 15.85 -15.59
CA ASP A 258 -7.63 14.60 -15.18
C ASP A 258 -6.98 14.08 -13.90
N VAL A 259 -7.81 13.73 -12.89
CA VAL A 259 -7.37 13.21 -11.59
C VAL A 259 -7.58 11.70 -11.44
N GLU A 260 -8.10 11.03 -12.49
CA GLU A 260 -8.41 9.60 -12.47
C GLU A 260 -7.41 8.79 -13.30
N LEU A 261 -7.14 9.24 -14.52
CA LEU A 261 -6.41 8.44 -15.51
C LEU A 261 -4.99 8.11 -15.07
N LEU A 262 -4.27 9.06 -14.43
CA LEU A 262 -2.92 8.78 -13.92
C LEU A 262 -2.91 7.63 -12.92
N GLY A 263 -3.89 7.61 -12.01
CA GLY A 263 -4.06 6.52 -11.05
C GLY A 263 -4.36 5.18 -11.72
N GLN A 264 -5.19 5.18 -12.77
CA GLN A 264 -5.51 3.97 -13.53
C GLN A 264 -4.28 3.41 -14.26
N LEU A 265 -3.52 4.26 -14.96
CA LEU A 265 -2.32 3.86 -15.69
C LEU A 265 -1.23 3.31 -14.76
N LEU A 266 -1.03 3.95 -13.61
CA LEU A 266 -0.06 3.46 -12.62
C LEU A 266 -0.58 2.23 -11.88
N GLY A 267 -1.88 2.11 -11.65
CA GLY A 267 -2.51 0.91 -11.10
C GLY A 267 -2.24 -0.31 -11.96
N ASP A 268 -2.43 -0.20 -13.28
CA ASP A 268 -2.13 -1.30 -14.23
C ASP A 268 -0.66 -1.74 -14.19
N GLN A 269 0.27 -0.80 -13.96
CA GLN A 269 1.69 -1.12 -13.84
C GLN A 269 2.05 -1.72 -12.49
N ARG A 270 1.51 -1.17 -11.38
CA ARG A 270 1.87 -1.56 -10.02
C ARG A 270 1.22 -2.88 -9.58
N GLU A 271 0.05 -3.23 -10.10
CA GLU A 271 -0.58 -4.50 -9.75
C GLU A 271 0.19 -5.72 -10.28
N VAL A 272 0.97 -5.58 -11.38
CA VAL A 272 1.78 -6.67 -11.95
C VAL A 272 3.26 -6.41 -11.64
N LYS A 273 3.79 -7.14 -10.67
CA LYS A 273 5.17 -6.94 -10.18
C LYS A 273 6.20 -7.49 -11.14
N THR A 274 7.30 -6.74 -11.33
CA THR A 274 8.49 -7.26 -12.03
C THR A 274 9.26 -8.25 -11.14
N VAL A 275 10.27 -8.89 -11.72
CA VAL A 275 11.14 -9.82 -10.96
C VAL A 275 11.87 -9.10 -9.83
N GLU A 276 12.31 -7.86 -10.07
CA GLU A 276 12.98 -7.02 -9.07
C GLU A 276 12.04 -6.64 -7.92
N GLU A 277 10.81 -6.23 -8.23
CA GLU A 277 9.79 -5.91 -7.23
C GLU A 277 9.40 -7.13 -6.38
N ILE A 278 9.23 -8.31 -7.02
CA ILE A 278 8.99 -9.58 -6.32
C ILE A 278 10.16 -9.93 -5.39
N ALA A 279 11.39 -9.66 -5.78
CA ALA A 279 12.55 -9.91 -4.94
C ALA A 279 12.57 -9.01 -3.69
N LEU A 280 12.21 -7.73 -3.83
CA LEU A 280 12.09 -6.78 -2.71
C LEU A 280 10.94 -7.16 -1.77
N LEU A 281 9.77 -7.48 -2.31
CA LEU A 281 8.63 -7.97 -1.51
C LEU A 281 8.99 -9.25 -0.75
N LYS A 282 9.61 -10.22 -1.39
CA LYS A 282 10.08 -11.44 -0.70
C LYS A 282 11.09 -11.13 0.41
N LYS A 283 11.89 -10.08 0.27
CA LYS A 283 12.82 -9.64 1.33
C LYS A 283 12.05 -9.03 2.51
N ALA A 284 11.10 -8.12 2.26
CA ALA A 284 10.24 -7.53 3.28
C ALA A 284 9.43 -8.62 4.03
N ILE A 285 8.80 -9.52 3.27
CA ILE A 285 8.05 -10.68 3.79
C ILE A 285 8.96 -11.59 4.64
N GLY A 286 10.15 -11.91 4.14
CA GLY A 286 11.12 -12.73 4.89
C GLY A 286 11.52 -12.10 6.22
N ILE A 287 11.69 -10.78 6.28
CA ILE A 287 11.99 -10.04 7.51
C ILE A 287 10.79 -10.15 8.47
N SER A 288 9.56 -9.94 7.98
CA SER A 288 8.32 -10.03 8.77
C SER A 288 8.10 -11.45 9.31
N VAL A 289 8.34 -12.47 8.49
CA VAL A 289 8.29 -13.89 8.92
C VAL A 289 9.25 -14.16 10.07
N VAL A 290 10.48 -13.65 10.01
CA VAL A 290 11.43 -13.78 11.14
C VAL A 290 10.88 -13.07 12.38
N GLY A 291 10.32 -11.86 12.24
CA GLY A 291 9.70 -11.13 13.34
C GLY A 291 8.58 -11.94 14.02
N GLN A 292 7.62 -12.45 13.23
CA GLN A 292 6.54 -13.31 13.73
C GLN A 292 7.07 -14.53 14.50
N ARG A 293 8.05 -15.21 13.95
CA ARG A 293 8.66 -16.39 14.58
C ARG A 293 9.40 -16.08 15.87
N GLU A 294 10.15 -14.98 15.92
CA GLU A 294 10.89 -14.61 17.13
C GLU A 294 9.95 -14.14 18.24
N VAL A 295 8.83 -13.47 17.92
CA VAL A 295 7.79 -13.20 18.93
C VAL A 295 7.19 -14.50 19.47
N MET A 296 6.82 -15.45 18.60
CA MET A 296 6.26 -16.74 19.06
C MET A 296 7.19 -17.45 20.05
N LYS A 297 8.51 -17.41 19.84
CA LYS A 297 9.48 -18.02 20.75
C LYS A 297 9.70 -17.20 22.03
N ALA A 298 9.65 -15.86 21.92
CA ALA A 298 9.92 -14.98 23.06
C ALA A 298 8.69 -14.74 23.94
N MET A 299 7.48 -15.11 23.46
CA MET A 299 6.23 -14.80 24.12
C MET A 299 6.16 -15.36 25.55
N ARG A 300 5.83 -14.50 26.49
CA ARG A 300 5.54 -14.84 27.88
C ARG A 300 4.23 -14.20 28.33
N PRO A 301 3.51 -14.82 29.28
CA PRO A 301 2.22 -14.30 29.74
C PRO A 301 2.24 -12.91 30.40
N ASP A 302 3.40 -12.45 30.85
CA ASP A 302 3.61 -11.15 31.50
C ASP A 302 3.99 -10.02 30.53
N MET A 303 4.20 -10.31 29.25
CA MET A 303 4.55 -9.30 28.25
C MET A 303 3.37 -8.39 27.92
N SER A 304 3.69 -7.11 27.71
CA SER A 304 2.76 -6.13 27.17
C SER A 304 2.68 -6.17 25.64
N GLU A 305 1.63 -5.60 25.07
CA GLU A 305 1.48 -5.42 23.61
C GLU A 305 2.68 -4.65 23.03
N ARG A 306 3.20 -3.63 23.74
CA ARG A 306 4.39 -2.87 23.32
C ARG A 306 5.68 -3.65 23.31
N GLU A 307 5.87 -4.58 24.24
CA GLU A 307 7.04 -5.46 24.21
C GLU A 307 7.01 -6.35 22.98
N ILE A 308 5.84 -6.88 22.63
CA ILE A 308 5.64 -7.69 21.42
C ILE A 308 5.92 -6.86 20.18
N GLN A 309 5.35 -5.64 20.08
CA GLN A 309 5.67 -4.69 19.02
C GLN A 309 7.18 -4.43 18.94
N GLY A 310 7.82 -4.17 20.06
CA GLY A 310 9.26 -3.88 20.12
C GLY A 310 10.14 -5.03 19.61
N ILE A 311 9.75 -6.29 19.82
CA ILE A 311 10.46 -7.45 19.28
C ILE A 311 10.39 -7.47 17.75
N HIS A 312 9.22 -7.25 17.17
CA HIS A 312 9.06 -7.16 15.70
C HIS A 312 9.92 -6.03 15.13
N GLU A 313 9.80 -4.82 15.67
CA GLU A 313 10.53 -3.65 15.18
C GLU A 313 12.05 -3.81 15.32
N PHE A 314 12.52 -4.46 16.40
CA PHE A 314 13.93 -4.82 16.53
C PHE A 314 14.39 -5.71 15.37
N VAL A 315 13.61 -6.74 15.04
CA VAL A 315 13.91 -7.64 13.91
C VAL A 315 13.91 -6.86 12.59
N PHE A 316 12.94 -6.00 12.36
CA PHE A 316 12.86 -5.17 11.15
C PHE A 316 14.14 -4.34 10.98
N LYS A 317 14.54 -3.59 12.01
CA LYS A 317 15.78 -2.77 12.00
C LYS A 317 17.04 -3.63 11.87
N LYS A 318 17.08 -4.80 12.51
CA LYS A 318 18.21 -5.74 12.42
C LYS A 318 18.48 -6.19 10.99
N TYR A 319 17.45 -6.38 10.20
CA TYR A 319 17.56 -6.84 8.81
C TYR A 319 17.48 -5.72 7.76
N GLY A 320 17.53 -4.46 8.19
CA GLY A 320 17.67 -3.29 7.33
C GLY A 320 16.35 -2.76 6.76
N ALA A 321 15.20 -3.17 7.32
CA ALA A 321 13.95 -2.51 6.99
C ALA A 321 13.97 -1.04 7.48
N ALA A 322 13.59 -0.12 6.61
CA ALA A 322 13.62 1.30 6.92
C ALA A 322 12.57 1.66 7.98
N TYR A 323 11.38 1.06 7.85
CA TYR A 323 10.21 1.35 8.68
C TYR A 323 9.30 0.11 8.76
N GLU A 324 8.23 0.19 9.52
CA GLU A 324 7.05 -0.63 9.38
C GLU A 324 6.20 -0.09 8.21
N GLY A 325 5.65 -0.97 7.38
CA GLY A 325 4.86 -0.58 6.20
C GLY A 325 3.52 0.08 6.54
N TYR A 326 3.06 -0.12 7.78
CA TYR A 326 1.88 0.48 8.41
C TYR A 326 2.04 0.42 9.93
N PRO A 327 1.30 1.25 10.70
CA PRO A 327 1.36 1.18 12.16
C PRO A 327 1.07 -0.23 12.67
N SER A 328 2.01 -0.80 13.42
CA SER A 328 1.93 -2.16 13.95
C SER A 328 0.65 -2.36 14.76
N ILE A 329 -0.08 -3.45 14.50
CA ILE A 329 -1.28 -3.84 15.23
C ILE A 329 -0.93 -5.01 16.14
N VAL A 330 -1.00 -4.81 17.46
CA VAL A 330 -0.74 -5.85 18.46
C VAL A 330 -1.84 -5.78 19.50
N GLY A 331 -2.86 -6.64 19.36
CA GLY A 331 -4.05 -6.63 20.21
C GLY A 331 -4.21 -7.88 21.05
N ALA A 332 -4.30 -7.73 22.36
CA ALA A 332 -4.56 -8.80 23.31
C ALA A 332 -6.06 -8.94 23.63
N GLY A 333 -6.59 -10.16 23.62
CA GLY A 333 -7.97 -10.47 24.00
C GLY A 333 -9.01 -9.60 23.30
N SER A 334 -9.69 -8.73 24.01
CA SER A 334 -10.72 -7.85 23.43
C SER A 334 -10.16 -6.85 22.43
N ASN A 335 -8.89 -6.43 22.56
CA ASN A 335 -8.22 -5.55 21.62
C ASN A 335 -8.03 -6.22 20.25
N ALA A 336 -7.87 -7.55 20.23
CA ALA A 336 -7.84 -8.35 18.99
C ALA A 336 -9.16 -8.29 18.20
N CYS A 337 -10.25 -7.80 18.79
CA CYS A 337 -11.51 -7.60 18.08
C CYS A 337 -11.63 -6.19 17.45
N VAL A 338 -10.63 -5.32 17.60
CA VAL A 338 -10.53 -4.02 16.95
C VAL A 338 -9.59 -4.16 15.75
N LEU A 339 -10.12 -3.98 14.55
CA LEU A 339 -9.43 -4.35 13.30
C LEU A 339 -8.09 -3.63 13.09
N HIS A 340 -8.03 -2.34 13.38
CA HIS A 340 -6.83 -1.50 13.29
C HIS A 340 -6.47 -0.94 14.68
N TYR A 341 -6.21 -1.84 15.63
CA TYR A 341 -5.78 -1.48 16.97
C TYR A 341 -4.28 -1.15 16.99
N ILE A 342 -3.94 0.11 17.08
CA ILE A 342 -2.56 0.62 17.00
C ILE A 342 -2.05 1.25 18.29
N GLU A 343 -2.86 1.34 19.33
CA GLU A 343 -2.48 1.88 20.63
C GLU A 343 -1.43 1.00 21.31
N ASN A 344 -1.57 -0.31 21.22
CA ASN A 344 -0.64 -1.34 21.72
C ASN A 344 -0.20 -1.03 23.16
N ASP A 345 -1.16 -0.68 24.04
CA ASP A 345 -0.81 -0.12 25.34
C ASP A 345 -1.30 -0.96 26.55
N ASP A 346 -1.90 -2.12 26.30
CA ASP A 346 -2.30 -3.03 27.36
C ASP A 346 -1.07 -3.64 28.07
N VAL A 347 -1.06 -3.55 29.39
CA VAL A 347 0.03 -3.98 30.25
C VAL A 347 -0.47 -5.09 31.18
N GLY A 348 0.13 -6.27 31.06
CA GLY A 348 -0.28 -7.41 31.88
C GLY A 348 -1.58 -8.02 31.36
N MET A 349 -1.48 -8.68 30.25
CA MET A 349 -2.58 -9.28 29.50
C MET A 349 -3.40 -10.26 30.36
N ASP A 350 -4.60 -9.86 30.72
CA ASP A 350 -5.62 -10.74 31.32
C ASP A 350 -6.25 -11.69 30.29
N SER A 351 -5.72 -11.73 29.05
CA SER A 351 -6.32 -12.41 27.92
C SER A 351 -5.47 -13.55 27.40
N ASP A 352 -6.13 -14.50 26.76
CA ASP A 352 -5.51 -15.74 26.32
C ASP A 352 -4.91 -15.68 24.92
N LEU A 353 -5.31 -14.71 24.09
CA LEU A 353 -4.84 -14.55 22.70
C LEU A 353 -4.19 -13.21 22.45
N MET A 354 -3.20 -13.22 21.56
CA MET A 354 -2.55 -12.05 20.98
C MET A 354 -2.66 -12.11 19.47
N LEU A 355 -3.33 -11.13 18.85
CA LEU A 355 -3.34 -10.91 17.42
C LEU A 355 -2.22 -9.93 17.07
N MET A 356 -1.40 -10.28 16.09
CA MET A 356 -0.25 -9.49 15.64
C MET A 356 -0.31 -9.35 14.13
N ASP A 357 -0.48 -8.13 13.67
CA ASP A 357 -0.55 -7.76 12.28
C ASP A 357 0.55 -6.72 12.00
N LEU A 358 1.63 -7.17 11.40
CA LEU A 358 2.86 -6.39 11.25
C LEU A 358 3.59 -6.74 9.96
N GLY A 359 3.94 -5.71 9.21
CA GLY A 359 4.70 -5.80 7.97
C GLY A 359 5.94 -4.91 7.97
N ALA A 360 7.08 -5.45 7.57
CA ALA A 360 8.31 -4.68 7.37
C ALA A 360 8.25 -3.95 6.04
N GLU A 361 8.73 -2.71 5.99
CA GLU A 361 9.02 -1.99 4.76
C GLU A 361 10.50 -2.09 4.41
N TYR A 362 10.80 -2.68 3.25
CA TYR A 362 12.17 -2.79 2.74
C TYR A 362 12.26 -2.15 1.35
N GLU A 363 13.11 -1.12 1.22
CA GLU A 363 13.26 -0.33 -0.02
C GLU A 363 11.92 0.18 -0.58
N GLY A 364 11.00 0.57 0.30
CA GLY A 364 9.66 1.08 -0.03
C GLY A 364 8.60 -0.01 -0.25
N TYR A 365 8.98 -1.29 -0.32
CA TYR A 365 8.03 -2.40 -0.47
C TYR A 365 7.65 -2.97 0.89
N THR A 366 6.35 -3.10 1.12
CA THR A 366 5.80 -3.56 2.40
C THR A 366 5.25 -4.98 2.33
N ALA A 367 5.50 -5.75 3.41
CA ALA A 367 4.85 -7.02 3.67
C ALA A 367 3.58 -6.82 4.50
N ASP A 368 2.73 -7.85 4.53
CA ASP A 368 1.51 -7.85 5.35
C ASP A 368 1.23 -9.25 5.90
N ILE A 369 1.45 -9.45 7.21
CA ILE A 369 1.34 -10.78 7.81
C ILE A 369 0.67 -10.71 9.18
N THR A 370 -0.51 -11.28 9.30
CA THR A 370 -1.17 -11.46 10.59
C THR A 370 -1.03 -12.88 11.13
N ARG A 371 -0.74 -12.98 12.42
CA ARG A 371 -0.85 -14.23 13.21
C ARG A 371 -1.57 -13.94 14.53
N THR A 372 -2.31 -14.94 14.98
CA THR A 372 -2.91 -14.93 16.33
C THR A 372 -2.33 -16.10 17.12
N ILE A 373 -1.79 -15.83 18.31
CA ILE A 373 -1.10 -16.81 19.15
C ILE A 373 -1.66 -16.81 20.58
N PRO A 374 -1.57 -17.93 21.31
CA PRO A 374 -1.92 -17.99 22.73
C PRO A 374 -0.76 -17.43 23.57
N LYS A 375 -1.07 -16.61 24.59
CA LYS A 375 -0.04 -15.98 25.45
C LYS A 375 0.78 -16.97 26.27
N ASP A 376 0.23 -18.14 26.60
CA ASP A 376 0.85 -19.19 27.42
C ASP A 376 1.37 -20.38 26.62
N GLY A 377 1.34 -20.27 25.28
CA GLY A 377 1.82 -21.30 24.38
C GLY A 377 0.82 -22.42 24.07
N THR A 378 -0.44 -22.29 24.53
CA THR A 378 -1.46 -23.33 24.33
C THR A 378 -2.84 -22.72 24.05
N PHE A 379 -3.45 -23.04 22.93
CA PHE A 379 -4.83 -22.64 22.62
C PHE A 379 -5.85 -23.44 23.44
N SER A 380 -6.90 -22.77 23.92
CA SER A 380 -8.06 -23.45 24.49
C SER A 380 -8.85 -24.20 23.39
N GLU A 381 -9.75 -25.09 23.79
CA GLU A 381 -10.59 -25.84 22.84
C GLU A 381 -11.51 -24.90 22.05
N GLU A 382 -12.06 -23.87 22.70
CA GLU A 382 -12.89 -22.83 22.04
C GLU A 382 -12.07 -22.05 21.01
N GLN A 383 -10.86 -21.65 21.37
CA GLN A 383 -9.94 -20.92 20.49
C GLN A 383 -9.55 -21.76 19.27
N LYS A 384 -9.23 -23.06 19.47
CA LYS A 384 -8.91 -23.98 18.36
C LYS A 384 -10.06 -24.13 17.39
N LEU A 385 -11.31 -24.19 17.88
CA LEU A 385 -12.49 -24.30 17.02
C LEU A 385 -12.67 -23.05 16.13
N ILE A 386 -12.48 -21.85 16.68
CA ILE A 386 -12.55 -20.61 15.89
C ILE A 386 -11.33 -20.51 14.96
N TYR A 387 -10.13 -20.80 15.47
CA TYR A 387 -8.89 -20.79 14.70
C TYR A 387 -8.97 -21.68 13.45
N GLN A 388 -9.50 -22.89 13.61
CA GLN A 388 -9.67 -23.82 12.51
C GLN A 388 -10.62 -23.30 11.43
N ILE A 389 -11.70 -22.58 11.79
CA ILE A 389 -12.59 -21.98 10.81
C ILE A 389 -11.85 -20.89 10.01
N VAL A 390 -11.07 -20.05 10.68
CA VAL A 390 -10.29 -18.97 10.02
C VAL A 390 -9.21 -19.59 9.12
N TYR A 391 -8.52 -20.62 9.59
CA TYR A 391 -7.52 -21.35 8.80
C TYR A 391 -8.14 -21.99 7.55
N ASP A 392 -9.26 -22.69 7.68
CA ASP A 392 -9.98 -23.32 6.56
C ASP A 392 -10.46 -22.26 5.55
N ALA A 393 -10.89 -21.09 6.04
CA ALA A 393 -11.27 -19.97 5.20
C ALA A 393 -10.07 -19.40 4.43
N GLN A 394 -8.91 -19.28 5.09
CA GLN A 394 -7.69 -18.80 4.45
C GLN A 394 -7.19 -19.78 3.38
N GLU A 395 -7.18 -21.09 3.66
CA GLU A 395 -6.79 -22.11 2.68
C GLU A 395 -7.70 -22.04 1.44
N ALA A 396 -9.03 -21.94 1.63
CA ALA A 396 -9.97 -21.79 0.53
C ALA A 396 -9.74 -20.49 -0.26
N GLY A 397 -9.41 -19.40 0.43
CA GLY A 397 -9.06 -18.10 -0.18
C GLY A 397 -7.77 -18.18 -0.99
N ILE A 398 -6.71 -18.80 -0.45
CA ILE A 398 -5.43 -18.99 -1.15
C ILE A 398 -5.63 -19.87 -2.39
N GLU A 399 -6.37 -20.99 -2.28
CA GLU A 399 -6.66 -21.87 -3.42
C GLU A 399 -7.41 -21.12 -4.54
N ALA A 400 -8.28 -20.17 -4.20
CA ALA A 400 -9.02 -19.35 -5.15
C ALA A 400 -8.20 -18.18 -5.75
N ALA A 401 -7.01 -17.89 -5.22
CA ALA A 401 -6.16 -16.79 -5.67
C ALA A 401 -5.39 -17.15 -6.95
N VAL A 402 -6.10 -17.26 -8.07
CA VAL A 402 -5.57 -17.65 -9.38
C VAL A 402 -5.72 -16.52 -10.41
N VAL A 403 -5.00 -16.61 -11.52
CA VAL A 403 -5.18 -15.68 -12.65
C VAL A 403 -6.64 -15.66 -13.09
N GLY A 404 -7.20 -14.45 -13.23
CA GLY A 404 -8.61 -14.23 -13.60
C GLY A 404 -9.60 -14.19 -12.44
N SER A 405 -9.23 -14.58 -11.22
CA SER A 405 -10.05 -14.34 -10.02
C SER A 405 -9.93 -12.88 -9.55
N THR A 406 -10.72 -12.49 -8.55
CA THR A 406 -10.75 -11.12 -8.01
C THR A 406 -10.75 -11.12 -6.48
N SER A 407 -10.33 -10.01 -5.84
CA SER A 407 -10.45 -9.82 -4.39
C SER A 407 -11.88 -10.07 -3.87
N GLY A 408 -12.89 -9.65 -4.63
CA GLY A 408 -14.29 -9.88 -4.28
C GLY A 408 -14.70 -11.36 -4.30
N GLN A 409 -14.11 -12.18 -5.20
CA GLN A 409 -14.35 -13.62 -5.23
C GLN A 409 -13.70 -14.31 -4.03
N ILE A 410 -12.44 -13.97 -3.70
CA ILE A 410 -11.74 -14.49 -2.52
C ILE A 410 -12.53 -14.14 -1.27
N THR A 411 -12.92 -12.86 -1.11
CA THR A 411 -13.73 -12.41 0.02
C THR A 411 -15.02 -13.22 0.17
N ARG A 412 -15.75 -13.48 -0.91
CA ARG A 412 -16.98 -14.27 -0.85
C ARG A 412 -16.70 -15.71 -0.42
N ILE A 413 -15.67 -16.35 -0.95
CA ILE A 413 -15.31 -17.73 -0.61
C ILE A 413 -14.96 -17.85 0.87
N THR A 414 -14.12 -16.95 1.39
CA THR A 414 -13.75 -16.95 2.81
C THR A 414 -14.95 -16.68 3.71
N GLN A 415 -15.85 -15.76 3.33
CA GLN A 415 -17.09 -15.48 4.05
C GLN A 415 -18.03 -16.69 4.11
N GLU A 416 -18.16 -17.47 3.03
CA GLU A 416 -18.96 -18.68 3.01
C GLU A 416 -18.43 -19.75 3.98
N VAL A 417 -17.10 -19.93 4.07
CA VAL A 417 -16.50 -20.88 5.02
C VAL A 417 -16.73 -20.42 6.46
N VAL A 418 -16.49 -19.14 6.74
CA VAL A 418 -16.70 -18.55 8.08
C VAL A 418 -18.17 -18.65 8.48
N ALA A 419 -19.11 -18.27 7.62
CA ALA A 419 -20.54 -18.31 7.90
C ALA A 419 -21.00 -19.73 8.30
N LYS A 420 -20.65 -20.75 7.53
CA LYS A 420 -20.95 -22.16 7.82
C LYS A 420 -20.32 -22.61 9.14
N GLY A 421 -19.09 -22.18 9.41
CA GLY A 421 -18.38 -22.49 10.66
C GLY A 421 -19.09 -21.90 11.88
N LEU A 422 -19.46 -20.62 11.83
CA LEU A 422 -20.15 -19.92 12.90
C LEU A 422 -21.54 -20.51 13.19
N VAL A 423 -22.30 -20.89 12.15
CA VAL A 423 -23.58 -21.62 12.31
C VAL A 423 -23.34 -22.98 12.97
N ARG A 424 -22.35 -23.75 12.54
CA ARG A 424 -22.01 -25.06 13.12
C ARG A 424 -21.69 -24.97 14.62
N LEU A 425 -21.05 -23.90 15.06
CA LEU A 425 -20.72 -23.66 16.47
C LEU A 425 -21.88 -23.02 17.27
N GLY A 426 -22.99 -22.66 16.63
CA GLY A 426 -24.13 -21.99 17.25
C GLY A 426 -23.85 -20.54 17.68
N ILE A 427 -22.85 -19.90 17.08
CA ILE A 427 -22.49 -18.50 17.33
C ILE A 427 -23.46 -17.57 16.62
N ILE A 428 -23.90 -17.94 15.41
CA ILE A 428 -24.97 -17.29 14.67
C ILE A 428 -26.07 -18.32 14.31
N ALA A 429 -27.28 -17.83 14.11
CA ALA A 429 -28.41 -18.72 13.78
C ALA A 429 -28.49 -19.01 12.27
N LYS A 430 -28.06 -18.06 11.42
CA LYS A 430 -28.13 -18.16 9.96
C LYS A 430 -26.84 -17.61 9.33
N GLU A 431 -26.50 -18.13 8.15
CA GLU A 431 -25.27 -17.74 7.44
C GLU A 431 -25.21 -16.25 7.08
N ASP A 432 -26.33 -15.59 6.80
CA ASP A 432 -26.39 -14.16 6.47
C ASP A 432 -26.03 -13.22 7.64
N GLU A 433 -25.95 -13.74 8.87
CA GLU A 433 -25.54 -13.01 10.06
C GLU A 433 -24.00 -12.93 10.24
N PHE A 434 -23.22 -13.59 9.39
CA PHE A 434 -21.74 -13.68 9.52
C PHE A 434 -21.04 -12.34 9.64
N ARG A 435 -21.59 -11.27 9.03
CA ARG A 435 -21.01 -9.92 9.05
C ARG A 435 -20.88 -9.31 10.43
N THR A 436 -21.63 -9.84 11.42
CA THR A 436 -21.51 -9.46 12.83
C THR A 436 -20.11 -9.75 13.37
N TYR A 437 -19.46 -10.80 12.87
CA TYR A 437 -18.18 -11.29 13.36
C TYR A 437 -17.08 -11.33 12.30
N TYR A 438 -17.40 -11.06 11.02
CA TYR A 438 -16.45 -10.95 9.93
C TYR A 438 -16.84 -9.79 9.00
N PRO A 439 -16.51 -8.53 9.38
CA PRO A 439 -17.03 -7.33 8.71
C PRO A 439 -16.21 -6.84 7.50
N HIS A 440 -15.00 -7.36 7.23
CA HIS A 440 -14.07 -6.85 6.23
C HIS A 440 -13.91 -7.75 4.98
N GLY A 441 -13.18 -7.25 3.99
CA GLY A 441 -12.72 -8.05 2.85
C GLY A 441 -11.57 -8.97 3.23
N ALA A 442 -11.24 -9.91 2.34
CA ALA A 442 -10.21 -10.92 2.62
C ALA A 442 -8.96 -10.78 1.75
N ALA A 443 -8.88 -9.79 0.86
CA ALA A 443 -7.74 -9.68 -0.05
C ALA A 443 -7.60 -8.26 -0.63
N HIS A 444 -6.37 -7.77 -0.68
CA HIS A 444 -5.96 -6.56 -1.38
C HIS A 444 -4.58 -6.75 -2.01
N HIS A 445 -4.20 -5.89 -2.95
CA HIS A 445 -2.84 -5.86 -3.49
C HIS A 445 -1.87 -5.27 -2.48
N ILE A 446 -0.63 -5.78 -2.46
CA ILE A 446 0.48 -5.19 -1.70
C ILE A 446 1.63 -4.81 -2.63
N GLY A 447 2.47 -3.88 -2.21
CA GLY A 447 3.61 -3.40 -3.00
C GLY A 447 4.34 -2.25 -2.31
N LEU A 448 4.37 -1.09 -2.97
CA LEU A 448 4.90 0.17 -2.40
C LEU A 448 3.93 0.82 -1.39
N ASP A 449 2.74 0.30 -1.28
CA ASP A 449 1.77 0.58 -0.23
C ASP A 449 1.24 -0.75 0.30
N VAL A 450 0.81 -0.79 1.57
CA VAL A 450 0.12 -1.96 2.14
C VAL A 450 -1.16 -2.25 1.37
N HIS A 451 -1.96 -1.23 1.06
CA HIS A 451 -3.07 -1.31 0.11
C HIS A 451 -2.60 -0.74 -1.24
N ASP A 452 -1.86 -1.55 -2.00
CA ASP A 452 -1.17 -1.09 -3.20
C ASP A 452 -2.13 -0.65 -4.30
N LEU A 453 -1.70 0.35 -5.06
CA LEU A 453 -2.49 0.92 -6.15
C LEU A 453 -2.80 -0.17 -7.20
N SER A 454 -4.08 -0.36 -7.47
CA SER A 454 -4.58 -1.32 -8.46
C SER A 454 -5.92 -0.86 -9.04
N ASN A 455 -6.34 -1.46 -10.14
CA ASN A 455 -7.64 -1.21 -10.75
C ASN A 455 -8.75 -2.18 -10.27
N TYR A 456 -8.44 -3.05 -9.29
CA TYR A 456 -9.36 -4.03 -8.71
C TYR A 456 -10.05 -4.96 -9.74
N GLY A 457 -9.40 -5.15 -10.88
CA GLY A 457 -9.83 -6.07 -11.93
C GLY A 457 -9.49 -7.54 -11.61
N PRO A 458 -9.67 -8.43 -12.61
CA PRO A 458 -9.20 -9.81 -12.50
C PRO A 458 -7.67 -9.87 -12.32
N PHE A 459 -7.23 -10.68 -11.37
CA PHE A 459 -5.79 -10.82 -11.09
C PHE A 459 -5.01 -11.32 -12.31
N LYS A 460 -3.85 -10.73 -12.49
CA LYS A 460 -2.87 -11.11 -13.51
C LYS A 460 -1.73 -11.92 -12.87
N ALA A 461 -1.01 -12.72 -13.63
CA ALA A 461 0.21 -13.35 -13.15
C ALA A 461 1.23 -12.30 -12.67
N ASN A 462 1.95 -12.59 -11.61
CA ASN A 462 2.86 -11.71 -10.88
C ASN A 462 2.18 -10.61 -10.04
N ALA A 463 0.86 -10.64 -9.87
CA ALA A 463 0.23 -9.90 -8.78
C ALA A 463 0.61 -10.54 -7.43
N ILE A 464 0.77 -9.71 -6.39
CA ILE A 464 0.91 -10.17 -5.00
C ILE A 464 -0.22 -9.53 -4.21
N ILE A 465 -0.94 -10.38 -3.47
CA ILE A 465 -2.11 -9.99 -2.69
C ILE A 465 -2.05 -10.60 -1.29
N THR A 466 -2.80 -10.03 -0.35
CA THR A 466 -3.08 -10.65 0.93
C THR A 466 -4.20 -11.68 0.82
N VAL A 467 -4.24 -12.64 1.75
CA VAL A 467 -5.42 -13.48 2.04
C VAL A 467 -5.58 -13.54 3.55
N GLU A 468 -6.59 -12.81 4.09
CA GLU A 468 -6.66 -12.38 5.48
C GLU A 468 -8.03 -12.57 6.15
N PRO A 469 -8.69 -13.72 6.10
CA PRO A 469 -9.94 -13.89 6.82
C PRO A 469 -9.77 -13.76 8.33
N GLY A 470 -10.83 -13.29 9.01
CA GLY A 470 -10.84 -13.17 10.46
C GLY A 470 -12.22 -13.38 11.08
N ILE A 471 -12.23 -13.73 12.38
CA ILE A 471 -13.43 -13.81 13.22
C ILE A 471 -13.17 -13.03 14.50
N TYR A 472 -14.07 -12.10 14.83
CA TYR A 472 -13.93 -11.19 15.95
C TYR A 472 -15.21 -11.23 16.78
N ILE A 473 -15.12 -11.76 18.02
CA ILE A 473 -16.27 -11.93 18.93
C ILE A 473 -16.07 -11.07 20.17
N PRO A 474 -16.47 -9.78 20.11
CA PRO A 474 -16.30 -8.87 21.25
C PRO A 474 -17.03 -9.37 22.48
N LYS A 475 -16.58 -8.92 23.65
CA LYS A 475 -17.29 -9.14 24.92
C LYS A 475 -18.73 -8.61 24.84
N ASN A 476 -19.68 -9.34 25.40
CA ASN A 476 -21.12 -9.07 25.34
C ASN A 476 -21.77 -9.27 23.96
N SER A 477 -21.14 -10.00 23.05
CA SER A 477 -21.78 -10.45 21.81
C SER A 477 -23.02 -11.32 22.10
N PRO A 478 -24.03 -11.34 21.20
CA PRO A 478 -25.27 -12.12 21.38
C PRO A 478 -25.07 -13.62 21.12
N CYS A 479 -24.05 -14.24 21.74
CA CYS A 479 -23.72 -15.64 21.67
C CYS A 479 -23.27 -16.16 23.05
N ASP A 480 -22.97 -17.46 23.16
CA ASP A 480 -22.47 -18.04 24.40
C ASP A 480 -21.21 -17.29 24.88
N PRO A 481 -21.14 -16.85 26.16
CA PRO A 481 -20.00 -16.14 26.72
C PRO A 481 -18.64 -16.83 26.58
N LYS A 482 -18.61 -18.16 26.39
CA LYS A 482 -17.36 -18.90 26.16
C LYS A 482 -16.61 -18.47 24.89
N TRP A 483 -17.29 -17.81 23.94
CA TRP A 483 -16.72 -17.28 22.71
C TRP A 483 -16.23 -15.84 22.82
N TRP A 484 -16.58 -15.13 23.89
CA TRP A 484 -16.27 -13.72 24.00
C TRP A 484 -14.78 -13.42 24.15
N GLY A 485 -14.33 -12.35 23.53
CA GLY A 485 -12.94 -11.92 23.56
C GLY A 485 -12.02 -12.72 22.61
N ILE A 486 -12.59 -13.59 21.76
CA ILE A 486 -11.83 -14.29 20.74
C ILE A 486 -11.80 -13.44 19.47
N GLY A 487 -10.62 -12.88 19.15
CA GLY A 487 -10.31 -12.23 17.89
C GLY A 487 -9.18 -12.98 17.20
N ILE A 488 -9.44 -13.53 16.00
CA ILE A 488 -8.47 -14.32 15.23
C ILE A 488 -8.46 -13.84 13.80
N ARG A 489 -7.30 -13.45 13.28
CA ARG A 489 -6.97 -13.23 11.87
C ARG A 489 -5.74 -14.06 11.52
N ILE A 490 -5.75 -14.66 10.34
CA ILE A 490 -4.60 -15.34 9.74
C ILE A 490 -4.43 -14.77 8.35
N GLU A 491 -3.28 -14.20 8.09
CA GLU A 491 -2.99 -13.49 6.85
C GLU A 491 -1.64 -13.87 6.29
N ASP A 492 -1.61 -14.03 4.99
CA ASP A 492 -0.41 -14.32 4.22
C ASP A 492 -0.38 -13.54 2.91
N ASP A 493 0.84 -13.24 2.48
CA ASP A 493 1.15 -12.69 1.18
C ASP A 493 1.23 -13.81 0.12
N VAL A 494 0.42 -13.69 -0.92
CA VAL A 494 0.26 -14.70 -1.97
C VAL A 494 0.64 -14.16 -3.33
N LEU A 495 1.65 -14.76 -3.95
CA LEU A 495 2.06 -14.49 -5.33
C LEU A 495 1.18 -15.31 -6.29
N ILE A 496 0.50 -14.62 -7.18
CA ILE A 496 -0.32 -15.22 -8.23
C ILE A 496 0.56 -15.59 -9.43
N THR A 497 0.52 -16.85 -9.85
CA THR A 497 1.29 -17.33 -11.01
C THR A 497 0.39 -18.06 -12.00
N GLU A 498 0.89 -18.24 -13.23
CA GLU A 498 0.22 -19.05 -14.26
C GLU A 498 -0.03 -20.52 -13.83
N LYS A 499 0.72 -20.99 -12.83
CA LYS A 499 0.63 -22.36 -12.30
C LYS A 499 -0.23 -22.48 -11.04
N GLY A 500 -0.78 -21.36 -10.57
CA GLY A 500 -1.54 -21.25 -9.33
C GLY A 500 -0.86 -20.34 -8.30
N PRO A 501 -1.48 -20.17 -7.13
CA PRO A 501 -0.99 -19.31 -6.06
C PRO A 501 0.24 -19.90 -5.36
N ILE A 502 1.12 -19.01 -4.90
CA ILE A 502 2.26 -19.37 -4.05
C ILE A 502 2.17 -18.51 -2.79
N ASN A 503 1.92 -19.13 -1.65
CA ASN A 503 2.06 -18.45 -0.36
C ASN A 503 3.54 -18.17 -0.09
N ILE A 504 3.96 -16.90 -0.17
CA ILE A 504 5.37 -16.49 -0.04
C ILE A 504 5.74 -16.13 1.41
N SER A 505 4.78 -16.10 2.33
CA SER A 505 4.95 -15.95 3.78
C SER A 505 4.79 -17.28 4.56
N ALA A 506 4.66 -18.43 3.87
CA ALA A 506 4.36 -19.74 4.45
C ALA A 506 5.35 -20.22 5.54
N ASN A 507 6.53 -19.61 5.65
CA ASN A 507 7.51 -19.92 6.72
C ASN A 507 7.11 -19.33 8.10
N ALA A 508 6.11 -18.46 8.18
CA ALA A 508 5.44 -18.11 9.43
C ALA A 508 4.41 -19.21 9.74
N PRO A 509 4.49 -19.93 10.87
CA PRO A 509 3.54 -20.98 11.21
C PRO A 509 2.09 -20.49 11.15
N ARG A 510 1.20 -21.27 10.53
CA ARG A 510 -0.21 -20.93 10.33
C ARG A 510 -1.19 -21.83 11.06
N THR A 511 -0.84 -23.11 11.28
CA THR A 511 -1.71 -24.01 12.03
C THR A 511 -1.47 -23.82 13.52
N TRP A 512 -2.51 -24.01 14.34
CA TRP A 512 -2.37 -23.88 15.78
C TRP A 512 -1.36 -24.87 16.36
N GLU A 513 -1.24 -26.10 15.79
CA GLU A 513 -0.24 -27.10 16.20
C GLU A 513 1.19 -26.60 15.94
N ALA A 514 1.44 -26.02 14.77
CA ALA A 514 2.77 -25.53 14.42
C ALA A 514 3.16 -24.30 15.26
N ILE A 515 2.19 -23.48 15.65
CA ILE A 515 2.40 -22.34 16.55
C ILE A 515 2.74 -22.86 17.96
N GLU A 516 1.92 -23.75 18.54
CA GLU A 516 2.20 -24.35 19.86
C GLU A 516 3.55 -25.08 19.89
N GLU A 517 3.98 -25.69 18.77
CA GLU A 517 5.30 -26.34 18.71
C GLU A 517 6.44 -25.33 18.66
N LEU A 518 6.33 -24.27 17.85
CA LEU A 518 7.35 -23.22 17.77
C LEU A 518 7.50 -22.47 19.09
N MET A 519 6.41 -22.23 19.81
CA MET A 519 6.42 -21.51 21.10
C MET A 519 7.15 -22.30 22.21
N LYS A 520 7.48 -23.58 22.01
CA LYS A 520 8.33 -24.36 22.93
C LYS A 520 9.82 -24.14 22.71
N GLU A 521 10.22 -23.53 21.58
CA GLU A 521 11.61 -23.24 21.29
C GLU A 521 12.09 -22.04 22.12
N SER A 522 13.36 -22.05 22.54
CA SER A 522 13.98 -20.89 23.19
C SER A 522 14.21 -19.75 22.20
N SER A 523 13.96 -18.52 22.63
CA SER A 523 14.30 -17.32 21.86
C SER A 523 15.75 -16.89 22.11
N PRO A 524 16.49 -16.44 21.08
CA PRO A 524 17.74 -15.72 21.30
C PRO A 524 17.58 -14.48 22.19
N LEU A 525 16.36 -13.91 22.23
CA LEU A 525 16.03 -12.71 23.02
C LEU A 525 15.87 -13.01 24.51
N ASP A 526 15.69 -14.28 24.92
CA ASP A 526 15.61 -14.67 26.34
C ASP A 526 16.87 -14.30 27.13
N GLN A 527 18.01 -14.11 26.46
CA GLN A 527 19.26 -13.71 27.05
C GLN A 527 19.49 -12.18 27.02
N PHE A 528 18.58 -11.44 26.40
CA PHE A 528 18.66 -9.98 26.32
C PHE A 528 17.94 -9.35 27.52
N LEU A 529 18.57 -9.42 28.68
CA LEU A 529 18.01 -8.90 29.92
C LEU A 529 18.35 -7.42 30.08
N LEU A 530 17.33 -6.58 30.17
CA LEU A 530 17.47 -5.19 30.54
C LEU A 530 17.32 -5.03 32.08
N PRO A 531 18.02 -4.05 32.69
CA PRO A 531 17.84 -3.77 34.10
C PRO A 531 16.46 -3.20 34.37
N GLU A 532 15.88 -3.50 35.52
CA GLU A 532 14.65 -2.86 35.98
C GLU A 532 14.86 -1.34 36.11
N LEU A 533 13.88 -0.57 35.61
CA LEU A 533 13.88 0.88 35.86
C LEU A 533 13.51 1.10 37.34
N GLY A 534 14.40 1.72 38.10
CA GLY A 534 14.06 2.16 39.45
C GLY A 534 12.93 3.16 39.43
N ASN A 535 11.99 3.03 40.38
CA ASN A 535 10.86 3.98 40.57
C ASN A 535 11.39 5.36 40.98
#